data_7e6e532a8af68e90e0c9cc3bdda9c5b5
#
_entry.id   7e6e532a8af68e90e0c9cc3bdda9c5b5
#
_cell.length_a   1.000
_cell.length_b   1.000
_cell.length_c   1.000
_cell.angle_alpha   90.00
_cell.angle_beta   90.00
_cell.angle_gamma   90.00
#
_symmetry.space_group_name_H-M   'P 1'
#
loop_
_entity.id
_entity.type
_entity.pdbx_description
1 polymer ?
#
loop_
_entity_poly.entity_id
_entity_poly.type
_entity_poly.pdbx_seq_one_letter_code
_entity_poly.pdbx_strand_id
1 'polypeptide(L)'
;MTRWLLVALLALTGAPAALAQDVYPSRPISLVVPFPPGGVADLTARPVATALDKVLKQPVGVVNKTGAAGAVGMQFVATSKPDGYTLLLALSSISIIPEADKIFGRPPAFTVDQFAPVALISADPTILVVRAESPWKTAKEFIEDAKKRPGQISYSSSGIYGTLHMAMELLSNAAGIKLRHVPYAGAGPALTALLGGHVDALASGPAVVLPQIKAGKLRALAGWGDKRVAALPEVPTFKELGYPEAEFYIWAGLFAPKGTPEPVLARLREAARVAVADPEFKAAMDKLETPVTFKQGADFQKFFDADAHRLAEGVRKVGRIEQK
;
A
#
# COMPACT_ATOMS: atom_id res chain seq x y z
N MET A 1 -60.92 19.01 66.46
CA MET A 1 -59.68 18.17 66.48
C MET A 1 -59.42 17.71 65.07
N THR A 2 -58.67 18.44 64.27
CA THR A 2 -58.49 18.18 62.83
C THR A 2 -57.00 18.01 62.57
N ARG A 3 -56.55 16.76 62.30
CA ARG A 3 -55.15 16.41 61.97
C ARG A 3 -54.87 16.68 60.48
N TRP A 4 -53.98 17.61 60.17
CA TRP A 4 -53.47 17.84 58.83
C TRP A 4 -52.25 16.92 58.60
N LEU A 5 -52.36 16.03 57.64
CA LEU A 5 -51.29 15.20 57.12
C LEU A 5 -50.60 15.94 55.95
N LEU A 6 -49.37 16.45 56.16
CA LEU A 6 -48.49 16.95 55.14
C LEU A 6 -47.85 15.76 54.38
N VAL A 7 -48.21 15.59 53.14
CA VAL A 7 -47.54 14.67 52.21
C VAL A 7 -46.43 15.43 51.52
N ALA A 8 -45.20 15.20 51.93
CA ALA A 8 -44.02 15.69 51.21
C ALA A 8 -43.74 14.85 49.95
N LEU A 9 -44.05 15.41 48.78
CA LEU A 9 -43.74 14.80 47.50
C LEU A 9 -42.25 15.06 47.18
N LEU A 10 -41.39 14.05 47.41
CA LEU A 10 -39.99 14.07 46.93
C LEU A 10 -39.98 13.92 45.40
N ALA A 11 -39.80 15.04 44.68
CA ALA A 11 -39.48 15.00 43.27
C ALA A 11 -38.02 14.57 43.10
N LEU A 12 -37.79 13.27 42.82
CA LEU A 12 -36.52 12.77 42.29
C LEU A 12 -36.32 13.37 40.89
N THR A 13 -35.58 14.45 40.76
CA THR A 13 -35.03 14.95 39.50
C THR A 13 -33.91 13.98 39.06
N GLY A 14 -34.28 12.97 38.30
CA GLY A 14 -33.33 12.16 37.58
C GLY A 14 -32.57 13.04 36.59
N ALA A 15 -31.38 13.52 36.96
CA ALA A 15 -30.46 14.09 35.99
C ALA A 15 -30.19 13.03 34.90
N PRO A 16 -30.37 13.35 33.63
CA PRO A 16 -29.92 12.44 32.58
C PRO A 16 -28.41 12.27 32.76
N ALA A 17 -27.98 11.02 33.04
CA ALA A 17 -26.58 10.68 32.95
C ALA A 17 -26.16 11.00 31.50
N ALA A 18 -25.50 12.14 31.32
CA ALA A 18 -24.80 12.43 30.08
C ALA A 18 -23.82 11.28 29.90
N LEU A 19 -24.15 10.32 29.01
CA LEU A 19 -23.21 9.32 28.53
C LEU A 19 -22.04 10.13 27.98
N ALA A 20 -20.97 10.22 28.76
CA ALA A 20 -19.72 10.75 28.27
C ALA A 20 -19.39 9.92 27.04
N GLN A 21 -19.58 10.49 25.85
CA GLN A 21 -19.10 9.88 24.63
C GLN A 21 -17.60 9.72 24.82
N ASP A 22 -17.17 8.44 24.93
CA ASP A 22 -15.74 8.14 25.03
C ASP A 22 -15.02 8.87 23.90
N VAL A 23 -14.11 9.76 24.28
CA VAL A 23 -13.36 10.57 23.30
C VAL A 23 -12.52 9.60 22.47
N TYR A 24 -12.84 9.47 21.19
CA TYR A 24 -12.06 8.62 20.28
C TYR A 24 -10.63 9.18 20.07
N PRO A 25 -9.57 8.33 20.15
CA PRO A 25 -9.59 6.94 20.57
C PRO A 25 -9.44 6.78 22.10
N SER A 26 -10.17 5.82 22.70
CA SER A 26 -10.09 5.47 24.13
C SER A 26 -9.36 4.15 24.43
N ARG A 27 -8.90 3.44 23.37
CA ARG A 27 -8.22 2.14 23.44
C ARG A 27 -7.23 1.98 22.27
N PRO A 28 -6.33 0.97 22.32
CA PRO A 28 -5.36 0.72 21.24
C PRO A 28 -6.02 0.49 19.87
N ILE A 29 -5.33 0.95 18.81
CA ILE A 29 -5.71 0.83 17.41
C ILE A 29 -4.85 -0.23 16.74
N SER A 30 -5.46 -1.09 15.92
CA SER A 30 -4.76 -2.06 15.07
C SER A 30 -4.57 -1.49 13.67
N LEU A 31 -3.32 -1.30 13.24
CA LEU A 31 -2.97 -0.96 11.85
C LEU A 31 -2.63 -2.25 11.11
N VAL A 32 -3.57 -2.72 10.31
CA VAL A 32 -3.41 -3.93 9.50
C VAL A 32 -2.56 -3.63 8.29
N VAL A 33 -1.52 -4.44 8.09
CA VAL A 33 -0.65 -4.46 6.91
C VAL A 33 -0.89 -5.77 6.18
N PRO A 34 -1.38 -5.77 4.92
CA PRO A 34 -1.79 -6.99 4.22
C PRO A 34 -0.62 -7.77 3.61
N PHE A 35 0.61 -7.48 4.01
CA PHE A 35 1.85 -8.08 3.51
C PHE A 35 2.79 -8.49 4.63
N PRO A 36 3.78 -9.39 4.37
CA PRO A 36 4.79 -9.77 5.34
C PRO A 36 5.66 -8.60 5.81
N PRO A 37 6.29 -8.74 6.99
CA PRO A 37 7.29 -7.78 7.44
C PRO A 37 8.43 -7.58 6.44
N GLY A 38 9.03 -6.36 6.45
CA GLY A 38 10.18 -6.00 5.63
C GLY A 38 9.87 -5.66 4.18
N GLY A 39 8.61 -5.70 3.75
CA GLY A 39 8.16 -5.17 2.45
C GLY A 39 7.76 -3.70 2.52
N VAL A 40 7.49 -3.07 1.36
CA VAL A 40 7.14 -1.64 1.24
C VAL A 40 6.05 -1.22 2.23
N ALA A 41 4.95 -1.99 2.30
CA ALA A 41 3.84 -1.68 3.20
C ALA A 41 4.25 -1.68 4.68
N ASP A 42 5.01 -2.69 5.11
CA ASP A 42 5.45 -2.83 6.49
C ASP A 42 6.46 -1.74 6.89
N LEU A 43 7.43 -1.46 6.00
CA LEU A 43 8.42 -0.41 6.21
C LEU A 43 7.78 0.98 6.32
N THR A 44 6.71 1.25 5.56
CA THR A 44 5.94 2.50 5.64
C THR A 44 5.01 2.51 6.87
N ALA A 45 4.37 1.39 7.20
CA ALA A 45 3.40 1.32 8.29
C ALA A 45 4.01 1.56 9.68
N ARG A 46 5.25 1.12 9.91
CA ARG A 46 5.89 1.27 11.24
C ARG A 46 6.13 2.73 11.63
N PRO A 47 6.74 3.59 10.80
CA PRO A 47 6.83 5.01 11.08
C PRO A 47 5.45 5.68 11.24
N VAL A 48 4.47 5.31 10.38
CA VAL A 48 3.09 5.82 10.48
C VAL A 48 2.46 5.46 11.82
N ALA A 49 2.57 4.20 12.26
CA ALA A 49 2.03 3.75 13.54
C ALA A 49 2.66 4.50 14.71
N THR A 50 3.99 4.63 14.73
CA THR A 50 4.72 5.38 15.77
C THR A 50 4.30 6.85 15.82
N ALA A 51 4.13 7.50 14.68
CA ALA A 51 3.72 8.90 14.63
C ALA A 51 2.24 9.09 15.04
N LEU A 52 1.35 8.19 14.62
CA LEU A 52 -0.05 8.20 15.03
C LEU A 52 -0.22 7.95 16.54
N ASP A 53 0.54 7.03 17.11
CA ASP A 53 0.57 6.76 18.57
C ASP A 53 0.83 8.04 19.36
N LYS A 54 1.87 8.81 19.00
CA LYS A 54 2.21 10.09 19.62
C LYS A 54 1.06 11.10 19.56
N VAL A 55 0.38 11.19 18.41
CA VAL A 55 -0.69 12.18 18.16
C VAL A 55 -2.01 11.78 18.81
N LEU A 56 -2.35 10.50 18.73
CA LEU A 56 -3.61 9.97 19.24
C LEU A 56 -3.58 9.68 20.73
N LYS A 57 -2.38 9.61 21.33
CA LYS A 57 -2.18 9.24 22.75
C LYS A 57 -2.75 7.87 23.11
N GLN A 58 -2.80 6.96 22.10
CA GLN A 58 -3.20 5.58 22.25
C GLN A 58 -2.27 4.71 21.39
N PRO A 59 -1.89 3.52 21.86
CA PRO A 59 -1.03 2.63 21.10
C PRO A 59 -1.60 2.30 19.72
N VAL A 60 -0.76 2.40 18.69
CA VAL A 60 -1.09 1.98 17.32
C VAL A 60 -0.20 0.81 16.94
N GLY A 61 -0.75 -0.39 17.00
CA GLY A 61 -0.02 -1.64 16.76
C GLY A 61 -0.11 -2.09 15.30
N VAL A 62 1.05 -2.38 14.68
CA VAL A 62 1.11 -2.97 13.33
C VAL A 62 0.81 -4.47 13.40
N VAL A 63 -0.15 -4.93 12.60
CA VAL A 63 -0.55 -6.34 12.49
C VAL A 63 -0.44 -6.81 11.04
N ASN A 64 0.52 -7.68 10.73
CA ASN A 64 0.68 -8.23 9.39
C ASN A 64 -0.32 -9.38 9.15
N LYS A 65 -1.29 -9.17 8.22
CA LYS A 65 -2.27 -10.19 7.78
C LYS A 65 -2.05 -10.50 6.30
N THR A 66 -1.23 -11.50 6.03
CA THR A 66 -0.73 -11.83 4.71
C THR A 66 -1.61 -12.82 3.95
N GLY A 67 -1.52 -12.83 2.62
CA GLY A 67 -2.15 -13.82 1.75
C GLY A 67 -2.77 -13.21 0.50
N ALA A 68 -2.76 -13.98 -0.61
CA ALA A 68 -3.38 -13.63 -1.89
C ALA A 68 -3.07 -12.20 -2.36
N ALA A 69 -1.78 -11.84 -2.46
CA ALA A 69 -1.30 -10.51 -2.84
C ALA A 69 -1.84 -9.36 -1.98
N GLY A 70 -2.27 -9.64 -0.74
CA GLY A 70 -2.85 -8.69 0.20
C GLY A 70 -4.37 -8.79 0.37
N ALA A 71 -5.06 -9.59 -0.45
CA ALA A 71 -6.52 -9.71 -0.40
C ALA A 71 -7.03 -10.13 0.97
N VAL A 72 -6.33 -11.04 1.66
CA VAL A 72 -6.73 -11.53 2.99
C VAL A 72 -6.79 -10.41 4.03
N GLY A 73 -5.75 -9.60 4.12
CA GLY A 73 -5.71 -8.47 5.06
C GLY A 73 -6.69 -7.35 4.70
N MET A 74 -6.85 -7.08 3.40
CA MET A 74 -7.82 -6.08 2.92
C MET A 74 -9.25 -6.52 3.21
N GLN A 75 -9.62 -7.77 2.91
CA GLN A 75 -10.93 -8.32 3.22
C GLN A 75 -11.21 -8.29 4.73
N PHE A 76 -10.22 -8.63 5.54
CA PHE A 76 -10.36 -8.57 7.00
C PHE A 76 -10.76 -7.16 7.47
N VAL A 77 -10.11 -6.11 6.95
CA VAL A 77 -10.47 -4.73 7.32
C VAL A 77 -11.81 -4.32 6.72
N ALA A 78 -12.09 -4.67 5.46
CA ALA A 78 -13.37 -4.38 4.80
C ALA A 78 -14.58 -4.89 5.59
N THR A 79 -14.41 -6.00 6.32
CA THR A 79 -15.47 -6.63 7.14
C THR A 79 -15.35 -6.32 8.64
N SER A 80 -14.37 -5.53 9.06
CA SER A 80 -14.21 -5.12 10.45
C SER A 80 -15.24 -4.07 10.87
N LYS A 81 -15.44 -3.91 12.20
CA LYS A 81 -16.31 -2.86 12.73
C LYS A 81 -15.86 -1.48 12.30
N PRO A 82 -16.76 -0.63 11.80
CA PRO A 82 -16.42 0.72 11.34
C PRO A 82 -16.35 1.72 12.52
N ASP A 83 -15.54 1.42 13.53
CA ASP A 83 -15.40 2.20 14.76
C ASP A 83 -14.05 2.94 14.87
N GLY A 84 -13.19 2.81 13.85
CA GLY A 84 -11.88 3.46 13.79
C GLY A 84 -10.75 2.71 14.51
N TYR A 85 -11.00 1.58 15.16
CA TYR A 85 -9.97 0.82 15.88
C TYR A 85 -9.29 -0.27 15.06
N THR A 86 -9.77 -0.52 13.85
CA THR A 86 -9.10 -1.36 12.86
C THR A 86 -8.88 -0.54 11.61
N LEU A 87 -7.63 -0.22 11.33
CA LEU A 87 -7.21 0.55 10.16
C LEU A 87 -6.42 -0.34 9.20
N LEU A 88 -6.33 0.07 7.95
CA LEU A 88 -5.56 -0.60 6.90
C LEU A 88 -4.50 0.35 6.38
N LEU A 89 -3.26 -0.11 6.28
CA LEU A 89 -2.28 0.51 5.38
C LEU A 89 -2.16 -0.36 4.13
N ALA A 90 -2.79 0.09 3.05
CA ALA A 90 -2.81 -0.60 1.77
C ALA A 90 -1.79 -0.02 0.79
N LEU A 91 -1.42 -0.84 -0.19
CA LEU A 91 -0.73 -0.42 -1.40
C LEU A 91 -1.70 -0.40 -2.60
N SER A 92 -1.22 0.02 -3.76
CA SER A 92 -2.00 0.10 -5.01
C SER A 92 -2.72 -1.19 -5.42
N SER A 93 -2.33 -2.36 -4.88
CA SER A 93 -3.05 -3.63 -5.10
C SER A 93 -4.50 -3.63 -4.59
N ILE A 94 -4.88 -2.72 -3.70
CA ILE A 94 -6.29 -2.53 -3.28
C ILE A 94 -7.21 -2.22 -4.47
N SER A 95 -6.68 -1.54 -5.49
CA SER A 95 -7.39 -1.20 -6.72
C SER A 95 -7.26 -2.26 -7.82
N ILE A 96 -6.26 -3.13 -7.72
CA ILE A 96 -5.93 -4.13 -8.75
C ILE A 96 -6.71 -5.43 -8.52
N ILE A 97 -6.70 -5.94 -7.28
CA ILE A 97 -7.22 -7.27 -6.94
C ILE A 97 -8.71 -7.43 -7.27
N PRO A 98 -9.61 -6.48 -6.95
CA PRO A 98 -11.04 -6.64 -7.28
C PRO A 98 -11.31 -6.77 -8.78
N GLU A 99 -10.53 -6.09 -9.61
CA GLU A 99 -10.68 -6.20 -11.07
C GLU A 99 -10.09 -7.53 -11.60
N ALA A 100 -8.98 -7.98 -11.03
CA ALA A 100 -8.42 -9.30 -11.34
C ALA A 100 -9.41 -10.42 -11.01
N ASP A 101 -10.11 -10.37 -9.87
CA ASP A 101 -11.13 -11.34 -9.51
C ASP A 101 -12.24 -11.42 -10.56
N LYS A 102 -12.70 -10.27 -11.10
CA LYS A 102 -13.69 -10.23 -12.19
C LYS A 102 -13.18 -10.89 -13.45
N ILE A 103 -11.91 -10.68 -13.84
CA ILE A 103 -11.30 -11.33 -15.01
C ILE A 103 -11.26 -12.85 -14.86
N PHE A 104 -11.05 -13.35 -13.63
CA PHE A 104 -11.12 -14.77 -13.32
C PHE A 104 -12.55 -15.31 -13.20
N GLY A 105 -13.58 -14.47 -13.33
CA GLY A 105 -14.99 -14.86 -13.21
C GLY A 105 -15.39 -15.27 -11.80
N ARG A 106 -14.71 -14.76 -10.79
CA ARG A 106 -15.02 -15.02 -9.38
C ARG A 106 -15.47 -13.73 -8.66
N PRO A 107 -16.31 -13.84 -7.62
CA PRO A 107 -16.67 -12.69 -6.80
C PRO A 107 -15.41 -12.06 -6.18
N PRO A 108 -15.27 -10.73 -6.20
CA PRO A 108 -14.17 -10.06 -5.53
C PRO A 108 -14.15 -10.36 -4.02
N ALA A 109 -12.98 -10.64 -3.47
CA ALA A 109 -12.80 -10.84 -2.03
C ALA A 109 -13.20 -9.59 -1.22
N PHE A 110 -13.03 -8.42 -1.83
CA PHE A 110 -13.47 -7.11 -1.33
C PHE A 110 -13.67 -6.18 -2.53
N THR A 111 -14.30 -5.02 -2.30
CA THR A 111 -14.43 -3.94 -3.30
C THR A 111 -13.84 -2.64 -2.77
N VAL A 112 -13.39 -1.76 -3.66
CA VAL A 112 -12.72 -0.49 -3.26
C VAL A 112 -13.64 0.43 -2.45
N ASP A 113 -14.94 0.37 -2.70
CA ASP A 113 -15.95 1.16 -2.00
C ASP A 113 -16.25 0.70 -0.57
N GLN A 114 -15.66 -0.42 -0.13
CA GLN A 114 -15.72 -0.89 1.27
C GLN A 114 -14.71 -0.17 2.18
N PHE A 115 -13.93 0.75 1.65
CA PHE A 115 -12.94 1.51 2.42
C PHE A 115 -13.23 3.00 2.41
N ALA A 116 -13.02 3.64 3.55
CA ALA A 116 -13.05 5.09 3.71
C ALA A 116 -11.59 5.61 3.69
N PRO A 117 -11.17 6.38 2.67
CA PRO A 117 -9.83 6.93 2.61
C PRO A 117 -9.57 7.93 3.76
N VAL A 118 -8.48 7.72 4.49
CA VAL A 118 -8.03 8.60 5.56
C VAL A 118 -6.92 9.51 5.04
N ALA A 119 -5.79 8.93 4.60
CA ALA A 119 -4.65 9.68 4.09
C ALA A 119 -3.81 8.86 3.11
N LEU A 120 -3.37 9.48 2.02
CA LEU A 120 -2.21 9.03 1.23
C LEU A 120 -0.95 9.41 2.01
N ILE A 121 -0.02 8.49 2.14
CA ILE A 121 1.24 8.69 2.88
C ILE A 121 2.41 8.85 1.92
N SER A 122 2.56 7.94 0.97
CA SER A 122 3.63 7.97 -0.04
C SER A 122 3.14 7.49 -1.40
N ALA A 123 3.87 7.87 -2.44
CA ALA A 123 3.68 7.39 -3.80
C ALA A 123 5.06 7.28 -4.46
N ASP A 124 5.63 6.08 -4.41
CA ASP A 124 7.00 5.83 -4.85
C ASP A 124 7.03 5.26 -6.27
N PRO A 125 7.91 5.73 -7.15
CA PRO A 125 8.16 5.05 -8.41
C PRO A 125 8.77 3.67 -8.13
N THR A 126 8.27 2.65 -8.80
CA THR A 126 8.85 1.31 -8.77
C THR A 126 10.19 1.31 -9.51
N ILE A 127 11.13 0.44 -9.12
CA ILE A 127 12.45 0.30 -9.73
C ILE A 127 12.64 -1.13 -10.22
N LEU A 128 13.05 -1.31 -11.47
CA LEU A 128 13.50 -2.60 -12.01
C LEU A 128 14.92 -2.86 -11.53
N VAL A 129 15.12 -3.96 -10.83
CA VAL A 129 16.43 -4.39 -10.35
C VAL A 129 16.75 -5.80 -10.78
N VAL A 130 18.04 -6.04 -10.99
CA VAL A 130 18.66 -7.34 -11.23
C VAL A 130 19.85 -7.52 -10.28
N ARG A 131 20.40 -8.73 -10.13
CA ARG A 131 21.65 -8.91 -9.39
C ARG A 131 22.80 -8.16 -10.09
N ALA A 132 23.77 -7.70 -9.31
CA ALA A 132 24.91 -6.93 -9.84
C ALA A 132 25.74 -7.70 -10.88
N GLU A 133 25.84 -9.02 -10.72
CA GLU A 133 26.52 -9.93 -11.66
C GLU A 133 25.68 -10.30 -12.90
N SER A 134 24.41 -9.93 -12.97
CA SER A 134 23.56 -10.18 -14.13
C SER A 134 24.18 -9.61 -15.42
N PRO A 135 23.96 -10.26 -16.56
CA PRO A 135 24.56 -9.83 -17.82
C PRO A 135 24.08 -8.44 -18.27
N TRP A 136 22.88 -8.06 -17.88
CA TRP A 136 22.27 -6.80 -18.28
C TRP A 136 22.83 -5.62 -17.47
N LYS A 137 23.36 -4.63 -18.20
CA LYS A 137 23.85 -3.38 -17.61
C LYS A 137 22.81 -2.26 -17.71
N THR A 138 21.88 -2.39 -18.64
CA THR A 138 20.84 -1.41 -18.95
C THR A 138 19.48 -2.07 -19.14
N ALA A 139 18.38 -1.30 -18.96
CA ALA A 139 17.02 -1.79 -19.24
C ALA A 139 16.86 -2.15 -20.73
N LYS A 140 17.56 -1.47 -21.64
CA LYS A 140 17.55 -1.79 -23.07
C LYS A 140 18.08 -3.20 -23.32
N GLU A 141 19.22 -3.56 -22.76
CA GLU A 141 19.78 -4.91 -22.86
C GLU A 141 18.84 -5.96 -22.29
N PHE A 142 18.21 -5.68 -21.13
CA PHE A 142 17.22 -6.56 -20.51
C PHE A 142 16.01 -6.81 -21.46
N ILE A 143 15.45 -5.75 -22.03
CA ILE A 143 14.29 -5.82 -22.93
C ILE A 143 14.66 -6.52 -24.25
N GLU A 144 15.83 -6.22 -24.83
CA GLU A 144 16.28 -6.88 -26.05
C GLU A 144 16.51 -8.39 -25.85
N ASP A 145 17.07 -8.78 -24.71
CA ASP A 145 17.25 -10.19 -24.39
C ASP A 145 15.92 -10.89 -24.11
N ALA A 146 14.97 -10.22 -23.42
CA ALA A 146 13.62 -10.75 -23.22
C ALA A 146 12.86 -10.97 -24.55
N LYS A 147 13.09 -10.11 -25.55
CA LYS A 147 12.54 -10.30 -26.90
C LYS A 147 13.13 -11.52 -27.61
N LYS A 148 14.44 -11.76 -27.43
CA LYS A 148 15.13 -12.93 -28.03
C LYS A 148 14.77 -14.25 -27.35
N ARG A 149 14.45 -14.21 -26.06
CA ARG A 149 14.18 -15.39 -25.22
C ARG A 149 12.84 -15.28 -24.48
N PRO A 150 11.70 -15.24 -25.20
CA PRO A 150 10.37 -15.03 -24.59
C PRO A 150 10.07 -16.10 -23.53
N GLY A 151 9.68 -15.64 -22.33
CA GLY A 151 9.32 -16.49 -21.20
C GLY A 151 10.50 -17.17 -20.48
N GLN A 152 11.76 -16.90 -20.85
CA GLN A 152 12.92 -17.51 -20.19
C GLN A 152 13.45 -16.66 -19.04
N ILE A 153 13.36 -15.34 -19.11
CA ILE A 153 13.75 -14.43 -18.03
C ILE A 153 12.66 -14.45 -16.98
N SER A 154 13.05 -14.77 -15.74
CA SER A 154 12.14 -14.85 -14.61
C SER A 154 12.14 -13.58 -13.76
N TYR A 155 11.00 -13.27 -13.16
CA TYR A 155 10.91 -12.20 -12.17
C TYR A 155 10.08 -12.61 -10.97
N SER A 156 10.43 -12.07 -9.80
CA SER A 156 9.66 -12.23 -8.57
C SER A 156 8.69 -11.07 -8.36
N SER A 157 7.62 -11.33 -7.62
CA SER A 157 6.63 -10.31 -7.24
C SER A 157 6.06 -10.55 -5.84
N SER A 158 5.18 -9.66 -5.40
CA SER A 158 4.43 -9.76 -4.15
C SER A 158 3.12 -10.57 -4.26
N GLY A 159 3.02 -11.44 -5.24
CA GLY A 159 1.83 -12.25 -5.52
C GLY A 159 1.16 -11.89 -6.84
N ILE A 160 0.27 -12.78 -7.30
CA ILE A 160 -0.42 -12.67 -8.58
C ILE A 160 -1.38 -11.48 -8.54
N TYR A 161 -1.32 -10.59 -9.54
CA TYR A 161 -2.00 -9.29 -9.58
C TYR A 161 -1.71 -8.41 -8.35
N GLY A 162 -0.62 -8.69 -7.64
CA GLY A 162 -0.09 -7.77 -6.64
C GLY A 162 0.58 -6.55 -7.28
N THR A 163 0.88 -5.53 -6.48
CA THR A 163 1.50 -4.28 -6.93
C THR A 163 2.75 -4.49 -7.79
N LEU A 164 3.68 -5.35 -7.34
CA LEU A 164 4.94 -5.59 -8.06
C LEU A 164 4.76 -6.40 -9.35
N HIS A 165 3.76 -7.29 -9.37
CA HIS A 165 3.40 -8.04 -10.56
C HIS A 165 2.87 -7.12 -11.66
N MET A 166 1.93 -6.25 -11.31
CA MET A 166 1.35 -5.31 -12.28
C MET A 166 2.37 -4.36 -12.89
N ALA A 167 3.35 -3.90 -12.13
CA ALA A 167 4.45 -3.10 -12.68
C ALA A 167 5.18 -3.83 -13.81
N MET A 168 5.53 -5.11 -13.59
CA MET A 168 6.22 -5.94 -14.59
C MET A 168 5.31 -6.26 -15.80
N GLU A 169 4.04 -6.52 -15.58
CA GLU A 169 3.11 -6.81 -16.68
C GLU A 169 2.82 -5.58 -17.56
N LEU A 170 2.72 -4.38 -16.95
CA LEU A 170 2.61 -3.15 -17.72
C LEU A 170 3.85 -2.90 -18.58
N LEU A 171 5.06 -3.16 -18.06
CA LEU A 171 6.28 -3.10 -18.85
C LEU A 171 6.27 -4.18 -19.95
N SER A 172 5.91 -5.42 -19.61
CA SER A 172 5.87 -6.52 -20.56
C SER A 172 4.95 -6.20 -21.75
N ASN A 173 3.79 -5.62 -21.45
CA ASN A 173 2.84 -5.18 -22.47
C ASN A 173 3.38 -4.01 -23.32
N ALA A 174 3.92 -2.96 -22.67
CA ALA A 174 4.45 -1.78 -23.33
C ALA A 174 5.67 -2.11 -24.23
N ALA A 175 6.54 -3.03 -23.79
CA ALA A 175 7.75 -3.39 -24.50
C ALA A 175 7.55 -4.60 -25.47
N GLY A 176 6.39 -5.26 -25.47
CA GLY A 176 6.13 -6.45 -26.27
C GLY A 176 7.02 -7.64 -25.91
N ILE A 177 7.28 -7.84 -24.61
CA ILE A 177 8.11 -8.92 -24.07
C ILE A 177 7.29 -9.94 -23.28
N LYS A 178 7.82 -11.16 -23.15
CA LYS A 178 7.25 -12.19 -22.29
C LYS A 178 8.27 -12.58 -21.23
N LEU A 179 7.87 -12.47 -19.96
CA LEU A 179 8.67 -12.84 -18.80
C LEU A 179 7.99 -13.98 -18.05
N ARG A 180 8.75 -14.74 -17.28
CA ARG A 180 8.24 -15.81 -16.42
C ARG A 180 8.02 -15.32 -15.03
N HIS A 181 6.76 -15.19 -14.62
CA HIS A 181 6.39 -14.74 -13.28
C HIS A 181 6.60 -15.86 -12.24
N VAL A 182 7.23 -15.50 -11.11
CA VAL A 182 7.37 -16.36 -9.92
C VAL A 182 6.81 -15.58 -8.71
N PRO A 183 5.59 -15.90 -8.25
CA PRO A 183 4.93 -15.18 -7.15
C PRO A 183 5.54 -15.55 -5.79
N TYR A 184 5.68 -14.54 -4.92
CA TYR A 184 6.06 -14.69 -3.51
C TYR A 184 5.01 -14.01 -2.61
N ALA A 185 5.10 -14.25 -1.31
CA ALA A 185 4.13 -13.70 -0.35
C ALA A 185 4.20 -12.16 -0.18
N GLY A 186 5.27 -11.51 -0.65
CA GLY A 186 5.50 -10.07 -0.53
C GLY A 186 6.87 -9.64 -1.04
N ALA A 187 7.15 -8.33 -0.99
CA ALA A 187 8.40 -7.76 -1.52
C ALA A 187 9.66 -8.28 -0.80
N GLY A 188 9.62 -8.51 0.51
CA GLY A 188 10.76 -9.08 1.26
C GLY A 188 11.18 -10.46 0.76
N PRO A 189 10.29 -11.47 0.78
CA PRO A 189 10.57 -12.79 0.18
C PRO A 189 10.95 -12.73 -1.30
N ALA A 190 10.34 -11.84 -2.11
CA ALA A 190 10.68 -11.65 -3.51
C ALA A 190 12.13 -11.13 -3.69
N LEU A 191 12.56 -10.18 -2.86
CA LEU A 191 13.94 -9.68 -2.83
C LEU A 191 14.93 -10.79 -2.44
N THR A 192 14.59 -11.59 -1.41
CA THR A 192 15.44 -12.72 -0.99
C THR A 192 15.65 -13.71 -2.13
N ALA A 193 14.59 -14.01 -2.89
CA ALA A 193 14.67 -14.90 -4.06
C ALA A 193 15.57 -14.32 -5.17
N LEU A 194 15.50 -13.02 -5.44
CA LEU A 194 16.41 -12.36 -6.39
C LEU A 194 17.87 -12.43 -5.93
N LEU A 195 18.13 -12.08 -4.65
CA LEU A 195 19.49 -12.13 -4.09
C LEU A 195 20.06 -13.56 -4.09
N GLY A 196 19.20 -14.57 -3.88
CA GLY A 196 19.58 -15.99 -3.93
C GLY A 196 19.70 -16.55 -5.34
N GLY A 197 19.43 -15.80 -6.41
CA GLY A 197 19.53 -16.26 -7.79
C GLY A 197 18.40 -17.18 -8.24
N HIS A 198 17.29 -17.26 -7.49
CA HIS A 198 16.13 -18.07 -7.86
C HIS A 198 15.27 -17.42 -8.96
N VAL A 199 15.45 -16.13 -9.16
CA VAL A 199 14.84 -15.33 -10.23
C VAL A 199 15.86 -14.32 -10.77
N ASP A 200 15.58 -13.78 -11.95
CA ASP A 200 16.50 -12.89 -12.66
C ASP A 200 16.26 -11.41 -12.37
N ALA A 201 15.01 -11.02 -12.10
CA ALA A 201 14.60 -9.63 -11.94
C ALA A 201 13.54 -9.46 -10.84
N LEU A 202 13.38 -8.20 -10.40
CA LEU A 202 12.35 -7.78 -9.45
C LEU A 202 11.97 -6.32 -9.75
N ALA A 203 10.69 -6.01 -9.75
CA ALA A 203 10.17 -4.65 -9.58
C ALA A 203 9.88 -4.40 -8.11
N SER A 204 10.40 -3.33 -7.51
CA SER A 204 10.08 -3.01 -6.11
C SER A 204 10.22 -1.52 -5.80
N GLY A 205 9.69 -1.09 -4.66
CA GLY A 205 9.86 0.28 -4.17
C GLY A 205 11.26 0.55 -3.63
N PRO A 206 11.69 1.83 -3.64
CA PRO A 206 13.00 2.27 -3.18
C PRO A 206 13.40 1.72 -1.81
N ALA A 207 12.54 1.82 -0.81
CA ALA A 207 12.80 1.36 0.56
C ALA A 207 13.33 -0.08 0.67
N VAL A 208 12.91 -0.95 -0.26
CA VAL A 208 13.28 -2.38 -0.26
C VAL A 208 14.60 -2.62 -1.00
N VAL A 209 14.82 -1.96 -2.14
CA VAL A 209 15.94 -2.29 -3.04
C VAL A 209 17.14 -1.38 -2.91
N LEU A 210 16.99 -0.10 -2.52
CA LEU A 210 18.10 0.84 -2.40
C LEU A 210 19.21 0.40 -1.45
N PRO A 211 18.95 -0.20 -0.28
CA PRO A 211 20.01 -0.72 0.58
C PRO A 211 20.88 -1.76 -0.14
N GLN A 212 20.29 -2.61 -0.98
CA GLN A 212 21.01 -3.64 -1.72
C GLN A 212 21.76 -3.08 -2.94
N ILE A 213 21.22 -2.02 -3.56
CA ILE A 213 21.89 -1.29 -4.64
C ILE A 213 23.12 -0.57 -4.07
N LYS A 214 22.97 0.16 -2.95
CA LYS A 214 24.08 0.83 -2.25
C LYS A 214 25.15 -0.15 -1.76
N ALA A 215 24.75 -1.38 -1.40
CA ALA A 215 25.68 -2.46 -1.04
C ALA A 215 26.32 -3.17 -2.24
N GLY A 216 26.04 -2.76 -3.47
CA GLY A 216 26.58 -3.33 -4.71
C GLY A 216 26.08 -4.75 -5.02
N LYS A 217 25.01 -5.22 -4.37
CA LYS A 217 24.41 -6.54 -4.62
C LYS A 217 23.40 -6.53 -5.75
N LEU A 218 22.73 -5.40 -5.95
CA LEU A 218 21.75 -5.20 -7.02
C LEU A 218 22.17 -4.06 -7.93
N ARG A 219 21.68 -4.10 -9.16
CA ARG A 219 21.75 -3.02 -10.17
C ARG A 219 20.34 -2.58 -10.50
N ALA A 220 20.08 -1.27 -10.43
CA ALA A 220 18.89 -0.66 -10.96
C ALA A 220 19.04 -0.48 -12.48
N LEU A 221 18.00 -0.87 -13.24
CA LEU A 221 18.01 -0.74 -14.70
C LEU A 221 17.13 0.41 -15.17
N ALA A 222 15.95 0.60 -14.60
CA ALA A 222 15.05 1.72 -14.90
C ALA A 222 14.01 1.90 -13.80
N GLY A 223 13.37 3.08 -13.76
CA GLY A 223 12.25 3.41 -12.90
C GLY A 223 10.93 3.48 -13.68
N TRP A 224 9.81 3.19 -13.00
CA TRP A 224 8.46 3.28 -13.56
C TRP A 224 7.81 4.67 -13.43
N GLY A 225 8.43 5.61 -12.74
CA GLY A 225 7.89 6.95 -12.52
C GLY A 225 8.01 7.86 -13.75
N ASP A 226 7.30 8.98 -13.72
CA ASP A 226 7.43 10.07 -14.69
C ASP A 226 8.78 10.83 -14.57
N LYS A 227 9.43 10.68 -13.40
CA LYS A 227 10.73 11.25 -13.06
C LYS A 227 11.64 10.17 -12.49
N ARG A 228 12.95 10.40 -12.63
CA ARG A 228 13.97 9.54 -12.01
C ARG A 228 13.86 9.57 -10.50
N VAL A 229 14.21 8.44 -9.86
CA VAL A 229 14.32 8.36 -8.41
C VAL A 229 15.47 9.26 -7.95
N ALA A 230 15.21 10.15 -7.00
CA ALA A 230 16.21 11.12 -6.54
C ALA A 230 17.52 10.49 -6.04
N ALA A 231 17.44 9.32 -5.41
CA ALA A 231 18.58 8.54 -4.93
C ALA A 231 19.36 7.83 -6.07
N LEU A 232 18.83 7.80 -7.29
CA LEU A 232 19.39 7.11 -8.46
C LEU A 232 19.28 8.02 -9.71
N PRO A 233 19.91 9.20 -9.71
CA PRO A 233 19.73 10.18 -10.79
C PRO A 233 20.28 9.69 -12.15
N GLU A 234 21.18 8.72 -12.16
CA GLU A 234 21.73 8.08 -13.35
C GLU A 234 20.80 7.05 -13.98
N VAL A 235 19.81 6.52 -13.23
CA VAL A 235 18.89 5.46 -13.68
C VAL A 235 17.73 6.10 -14.44
N PRO A 236 17.54 5.77 -15.75
CA PRO A 236 16.47 6.36 -16.55
C PRO A 236 15.09 5.85 -16.12
N THR A 237 14.05 6.58 -16.51
CA THR A 237 12.68 6.08 -16.42
C THR A 237 12.31 5.28 -17.68
N PHE A 238 11.31 4.38 -17.56
CA PHE A 238 10.77 3.70 -18.75
C PHE A 238 10.14 4.68 -19.73
N LYS A 239 9.63 5.82 -19.26
CA LYS A 239 9.13 6.91 -20.11
C LYS A 239 10.25 7.50 -20.97
N GLU A 240 11.43 7.78 -20.37
CA GLU A 240 12.62 8.26 -21.11
C GLU A 240 13.13 7.22 -22.12
N LEU A 241 12.89 5.93 -21.87
CA LEU A 241 13.25 4.82 -22.75
C LEU A 241 12.19 4.53 -23.84
N GLY A 242 11.11 5.32 -23.92
CA GLY A 242 10.08 5.18 -24.94
C GLY A 242 8.91 4.26 -24.57
N TYR A 243 8.73 3.96 -23.27
CA TYR A 243 7.64 3.13 -22.76
C TYR A 243 6.76 3.90 -21.74
N PRO A 244 6.09 4.99 -22.13
CA PRO A 244 5.29 5.80 -21.21
C PRO A 244 4.11 5.03 -20.61
N GLU A 245 3.57 4.02 -21.31
CA GLU A 245 2.45 3.20 -20.84
C GLU A 245 2.82 2.27 -19.69
N ALA A 246 4.14 2.11 -19.42
CA ALA A 246 4.60 1.34 -18.27
C ALA A 246 4.52 2.12 -16.96
N GLU A 247 4.20 3.42 -16.96
CA GLU A 247 4.19 4.26 -15.76
C GLU A 247 3.40 3.62 -14.60
N PHE A 248 4.07 3.50 -13.46
CA PHE A 248 3.51 2.86 -12.28
C PHE A 248 4.13 3.39 -10.99
N TYR A 249 3.30 3.58 -9.97
CA TYR A 249 3.70 3.97 -8.63
C TYR A 249 3.19 2.99 -7.59
N ILE A 250 4.04 2.65 -6.62
CA ILE A 250 3.63 2.00 -5.39
C ILE A 250 3.23 3.12 -4.44
N TRP A 251 1.95 3.30 -4.21
CA TRP A 251 1.50 4.23 -3.19
C TRP A 251 1.04 3.50 -1.93
N ALA A 252 1.21 4.14 -0.78
CA ALA A 252 0.76 3.66 0.52
C ALA A 252 -0.31 4.60 1.08
N GLY A 253 -1.49 4.06 1.34
CA GLY A 253 -2.64 4.78 1.86
C GLY A 253 -3.18 4.19 3.15
N LEU A 254 -3.61 5.07 4.05
CA LEU A 254 -4.31 4.73 5.29
C LEU A 254 -5.82 4.76 5.04
N PHE A 255 -6.50 3.70 5.43
CA PHE A 255 -7.94 3.52 5.26
C PHE A 255 -8.61 3.04 6.54
N ALA A 256 -9.88 3.37 6.68
CA ALA A 256 -10.79 2.76 7.64
C ALA A 256 -11.87 1.94 6.91
N PRO A 257 -12.60 1.04 7.58
CA PRO A 257 -13.79 0.41 7.01
C PRO A 257 -14.83 1.46 6.60
N LYS A 258 -15.57 1.19 5.51
CA LYS A 258 -16.73 2.01 5.12
C LYS A 258 -17.76 2.07 6.25
N GLY A 259 -18.37 3.24 6.44
CA GLY A 259 -19.33 3.47 7.53
C GLY A 259 -18.69 3.92 8.84
N THR A 260 -17.35 4.07 8.89
CA THR A 260 -16.70 4.72 10.04
C THR A 260 -17.26 6.14 10.21
N PRO A 261 -17.73 6.52 11.42
CA PRO A 261 -18.36 7.81 11.66
C PRO A 261 -17.47 9.00 11.29
N GLU A 262 -18.04 10.04 10.69
CA GLU A 262 -17.26 11.21 10.25
C GLU A 262 -16.44 11.88 11.36
N PRO A 263 -16.90 12.00 12.62
CA PRO A 263 -16.05 12.53 13.70
C PRO A 263 -14.78 11.69 13.91
N VAL A 264 -14.86 10.36 13.76
CA VAL A 264 -13.72 9.44 13.87
C VAL A 264 -12.79 9.63 12.66
N LEU A 265 -13.34 9.69 11.44
CA LEU A 265 -12.55 9.94 10.22
C LEU A 265 -11.85 11.29 10.28
N ALA A 266 -12.53 12.34 10.73
CA ALA A 266 -11.95 13.68 10.89
C ALA A 266 -10.78 13.65 11.89
N ARG A 267 -10.93 12.95 13.03
CA ARG A 267 -9.86 12.76 14.01
C ARG A 267 -8.67 12.01 13.44
N LEU A 268 -8.91 10.96 12.68
CA LEU A 268 -7.86 10.17 12.03
C LEU A 268 -7.13 10.97 10.94
N ARG A 269 -7.85 11.73 10.12
CA ARG A 269 -7.27 12.60 9.08
C ARG A 269 -6.39 13.68 9.72
N GLU A 270 -6.88 14.31 10.76
CA GLU A 270 -6.10 15.32 11.50
C GLU A 270 -4.86 14.69 12.16
N ALA A 271 -5.00 13.50 12.76
CA ALA A 271 -3.87 12.79 13.34
C ALA A 271 -2.82 12.43 12.26
N ALA A 272 -3.24 11.97 11.09
CA ALA A 272 -2.35 11.70 9.97
C ALA A 272 -1.64 12.96 9.47
N ARG A 273 -2.36 14.10 9.39
CA ARG A 273 -1.77 15.38 8.99
C ARG A 273 -0.67 15.84 9.94
N VAL A 274 -0.91 15.73 11.24
CA VAL A 274 0.09 16.07 12.26
C VAL A 274 1.26 15.08 12.23
N ALA A 275 0.96 13.77 12.12
CA ALA A 275 1.96 12.70 12.09
C ALA A 275 2.97 12.87 10.94
N VAL A 276 2.52 13.18 9.73
CA VAL A 276 3.44 13.34 8.57
C VAL A 276 4.27 14.62 8.65
N ALA A 277 3.88 15.59 9.49
CA ALA A 277 4.66 16.78 9.74
C ALA A 277 5.74 16.60 10.84
N ASP A 278 5.65 15.52 11.63
CA ASP A 278 6.58 15.20 12.70
C ASP A 278 8.01 15.01 12.15
N PRO A 279 9.04 15.68 12.74
CA PRO A 279 10.42 15.55 12.28
C PRO A 279 10.98 14.13 12.34
N GLU A 280 10.61 13.34 13.36
CA GLU A 280 11.08 11.96 13.48
C GLU A 280 10.43 11.07 12.40
N PHE A 281 9.14 11.31 12.08
CA PHE A 281 8.48 10.64 10.97
C PHE A 281 9.18 10.95 9.64
N LYS A 282 9.44 12.22 9.35
CA LYS A 282 10.15 12.64 8.13
C LYS A 282 11.52 11.99 8.04
N ALA A 283 12.31 12.06 9.12
CA ALA A 283 13.63 11.43 9.16
C ALA A 283 13.56 9.90 8.93
N ALA A 284 12.54 9.21 9.44
CA ALA A 284 12.34 7.79 9.20
C ALA A 284 11.99 7.52 7.72
N MET A 285 11.14 8.33 7.10
CA MET A 285 10.77 8.19 5.67
C MET A 285 11.94 8.54 4.75
N ASP A 286 12.73 9.57 5.09
CA ASP A 286 13.96 9.93 4.36
C ASP A 286 14.98 8.80 4.41
N LYS A 287 15.17 8.15 5.57
CA LYS A 287 16.04 6.97 5.69
C LYS A 287 15.59 5.80 4.83
N LEU A 288 14.29 5.68 4.59
CA LEU A 288 13.70 4.67 3.71
C LEU A 288 13.74 5.11 2.24
N GLU A 289 14.20 6.33 1.94
CA GLU A 289 14.16 6.92 0.59
C GLU A 289 12.74 6.88 -0.02
N THR A 290 11.74 7.05 0.86
CA THR A 290 10.33 7.00 0.50
C THR A 290 9.73 8.39 0.71
N PRO A 291 9.58 9.20 -0.37
CA PRO A 291 9.10 10.57 -0.25
C PRO A 291 7.66 10.63 0.26
N VAL A 292 7.43 11.50 1.22
CA VAL A 292 6.09 11.73 1.75
C VAL A 292 5.25 12.48 0.70
N THR A 293 4.15 11.86 0.28
CA THR A 293 3.17 12.44 -0.65
C THR A 293 1.82 12.50 0.03
N PHE A 294 1.63 13.53 0.86
CA PHE A 294 0.44 13.60 1.69
C PHE A 294 -0.78 14.18 0.96
N LYS A 295 -1.89 13.44 1.01
CA LYS A 295 -3.25 13.89 0.65
C LYS A 295 -4.23 13.34 1.68
N GLN A 296 -5.33 14.05 1.94
CA GLN A 296 -6.38 13.56 2.83
C GLN A 296 -7.77 13.97 2.34
N GLY A 297 -8.83 13.39 2.92
CA GLY A 297 -10.21 13.74 2.62
C GLY A 297 -10.51 13.65 1.12
N ALA A 298 -11.12 14.70 0.56
CA ALA A 298 -11.53 14.75 -0.83
C ALA A 298 -10.37 14.63 -1.82
N ASP A 299 -9.17 15.16 -1.50
CA ASP A 299 -7.99 15.05 -2.37
C ASP A 299 -7.46 13.63 -2.45
N PHE A 300 -7.48 12.90 -1.33
CA PHE A 300 -7.11 11.48 -1.35
C PHE A 300 -8.20 10.63 -2.01
N GLN A 301 -9.47 10.90 -1.77
CA GLN A 301 -10.56 10.21 -2.46
C GLN A 301 -10.43 10.36 -3.98
N LYS A 302 -10.24 11.60 -4.47
CA LYS A 302 -10.05 11.87 -5.89
C LYS A 302 -8.84 11.12 -6.49
N PHE A 303 -7.72 11.10 -5.77
CA PHE A 303 -6.54 10.34 -6.18
C PHE A 303 -6.85 8.84 -6.25
N PHE A 304 -7.49 8.30 -5.21
CA PHE A 304 -7.82 6.87 -5.11
C PHE A 304 -8.77 6.43 -6.23
N ASP A 305 -9.81 7.20 -6.51
CA ASP A 305 -10.79 6.90 -7.57
C ASP A 305 -10.12 6.92 -8.96
N ALA A 306 -9.31 7.94 -9.23
CA ALA A 306 -8.59 8.06 -10.50
C ALA A 306 -7.58 6.92 -10.71
N ASP A 307 -6.82 6.56 -9.66
CA ASP A 307 -5.86 5.47 -9.72
C ASP A 307 -6.55 4.11 -9.83
N ALA A 308 -7.66 3.91 -9.10
CA ALA A 308 -8.46 2.69 -9.21
C ALA A 308 -8.96 2.47 -10.64
N HIS A 309 -9.46 3.51 -11.30
CA HIS A 309 -9.89 3.44 -12.70
C HIS A 309 -8.72 3.10 -13.63
N ARG A 310 -7.60 3.80 -13.52
CA ARG A 310 -6.38 3.58 -14.30
C ARG A 310 -5.83 2.15 -14.14
N LEU A 311 -5.76 1.67 -12.90
CA LEU A 311 -5.26 0.32 -12.62
C LEU A 311 -6.23 -0.77 -13.08
N ALA A 312 -7.54 -0.55 -12.96
CA ALA A 312 -8.53 -1.48 -13.52
C ALA A 312 -8.40 -1.59 -15.05
N GLU A 313 -8.15 -0.47 -15.75
CA GLU A 313 -7.85 -0.51 -17.20
C GLU A 313 -6.55 -1.27 -17.49
N GLY A 314 -5.50 -1.05 -16.68
CA GLY A 314 -4.24 -1.81 -16.78
C GLY A 314 -4.45 -3.31 -16.63
N VAL A 315 -5.24 -3.73 -15.63
CA VAL A 315 -5.59 -5.15 -15.40
C VAL A 315 -6.35 -5.73 -16.60
N ARG A 316 -7.30 -5.00 -17.18
CA ARG A 316 -8.04 -5.43 -18.38
C ARG A 316 -7.13 -5.57 -19.61
N LYS A 317 -6.16 -4.66 -19.79
CA LYS A 317 -5.18 -4.75 -20.89
C LYS A 317 -4.25 -5.95 -20.73
N VAL A 318 -3.79 -6.23 -19.52
CA VAL A 318 -2.97 -7.41 -19.19
C VAL A 318 -3.78 -8.69 -19.41
N GLY A 319 -5.10 -8.65 -19.11
CA GLY A 319 -6.01 -9.78 -19.31
C GLY A 319 -5.75 -10.92 -18.32
N ARG A 320 -6.27 -12.11 -18.64
CA ARG A 320 -6.10 -13.30 -17.82
C ARG A 320 -4.70 -13.89 -18.01
N ILE A 321 -3.90 -13.85 -16.95
CA ILE A 321 -2.57 -14.45 -16.94
C ILE A 321 -2.72 -15.94 -16.62
N GLU A 322 -2.32 -16.80 -17.56
CA GLU A 322 -2.26 -18.24 -17.34
C GLU A 322 -1.08 -18.57 -16.41
N GLN A 323 -1.39 -19.22 -15.31
CA GLN A 323 -0.36 -19.83 -14.46
C GLN A 323 0.08 -21.13 -15.13
N LYS A 324 1.31 -21.16 -15.63
CA LYS A 324 1.96 -22.39 -16.11
C LYS A 324 2.72 -23.05 -14.98
#